data_7c8ad7bec608e7426bce7515c82fc0bc
#
_entry.id   7c8ad7bec608e7426bce7515c82fc0bc
#
_cell.length_a   1.000
_cell.length_b   1.000
_cell.length_c   1.000
_cell.angle_alpha   90.00
_cell.angle_beta   90.00
_cell.angle_gamma   90.00
#
_symmetry.space_group_name_H-M   'P 1'
#
loop_
_entity.id
_entity.type
_entity.pdbx_description
1 polymer ?
#
loop_
_entity_poly.entity_id
_entity_poly.type
_entity_poly.pdbx_seq_one_letter_code
_entity_poly.pdbx_strand_id
1 'polypeptide(L)'
;MADIVRVENLVKRYGDLLALDHLNLRIAQGEIFGLLGPNGSGKTTSINCILQLLTYDKGTIELFGEPMGPARYDLKRRIGVVPQQVAVFEELTVRENIDYFCSLYVDDRARRRKLVDEAIEFVGLGDYERFRPKKLSGGLARRLNIACGVAHKPELIFFDEPTVAVDPQSRNSILDGICRLRDEGATVVYTSHYMEEVERICSRIMIMDGGRTLAEGTNDELKRMINMGEKVVAEVAELPGPVLAAVRDLPHVLTADIARGTLTCSCEASPHNLTDILDTLRTGGVALGRVYSEPPTLNDVFLEITGRELRD
;
A
#
# COMPACT_ATOMS: atom_id res chain seq x y z
N MET A 1 -22.63 -2.56 1.12
CA MET A 1 -22.13 -2.32 -0.25
C MET A 1 -21.93 -3.69 -0.90
N ALA A 2 -22.05 -3.79 -2.23
CA ALA A 2 -21.81 -5.06 -2.91
C ALA A 2 -20.30 -5.31 -3.02
N ASP A 3 -19.87 -6.57 -2.88
CA ASP A 3 -18.48 -6.95 -3.09
C ASP A 3 -18.18 -6.94 -4.60
N ILE A 4 -17.14 -6.22 -5.01
CA ILE A 4 -16.66 -6.19 -6.40
C ILE A 4 -15.61 -7.28 -6.65
N VAL A 5 -14.87 -7.67 -5.60
CA VAL A 5 -13.93 -8.80 -5.59
C VAL A 5 -14.29 -9.70 -4.45
N ARG A 6 -14.42 -10.99 -4.72
CA ARG A 6 -14.60 -12.05 -3.73
C ARG A 6 -13.68 -13.22 -4.06
N VAL A 7 -12.83 -13.54 -3.11
CA VAL A 7 -11.89 -14.67 -3.19
C VAL A 7 -12.11 -15.55 -1.98
N GLU A 8 -12.28 -16.85 -2.19
CA GLU A 8 -12.51 -17.82 -1.12
C GLU A 8 -11.54 -19.01 -1.23
N ASN A 9 -10.84 -19.28 -0.13
CA ASN A 9 -9.92 -20.42 0.03
C ASN A 9 -8.87 -20.55 -1.09
N LEU A 10 -8.33 -19.43 -1.56
CA LEU A 10 -7.38 -19.43 -2.66
C LEU A 10 -6.04 -20.02 -2.24
N VAL A 11 -5.62 -21.08 -2.95
CA VAL A 11 -4.34 -21.77 -2.73
C VAL A 11 -3.52 -21.71 -4.00
N LYS A 12 -2.26 -21.33 -3.89
CA LYS A 12 -1.28 -21.35 -4.98
C LYS A 12 0.04 -21.93 -4.54
N ARG A 13 0.53 -22.92 -5.29
CA ARG A 13 1.86 -23.52 -5.10
C ARG A 13 2.77 -23.29 -6.29
N TYR A 14 4.05 -23.19 -6.01
CA TYR A 14 5.14 -23.25 -6.98
C TYR A 14 6.05 -24.40 -6.55
N GLY A 15 5.83 -25.61 -7.10
CA GLY A 15 6.47 -26.81 -6.59
C GLY A 15 6.13 -27.01 -5.11
N ASP A 16 7.13 -27.05 -4.25
CA ASP A 16 6.97 -27.22 -2.80
C ASP A 16 6.63 -25.93 -2.06
N LEU A 17 6.82 -24.77 -2.70
CA LEU A 17 6.53 -23.47 -2.10
C LEU A 17 5.03 -23.18 -2.10
N LEU A 18 4.44 -23.03 -0.93
CA LEU A 18 3.06 -22.57 -0.75
C LEU A 18 3.05 -21.03 -0.76
N ALA A 19 2.72 -20.44 -1.92
CA ALA A 19 2.75 -19.00 -2.13
C ALA A 19 1.48 -18.30 -1.66
N LEU A 20 0.32 -19.00 -1.71
CA LEU A 20 -0.94 -18.54 -1.09
C LEU A 20 -1.54 -19.72 -0.34
N ASP A 21 -1.92 -19.49 0.91
CA ASP A 21 -2.43 -20.50 1.81
C ASP A 21 -3.84 -20.14 2.31
N HIS A 22 -4.84 -20.63 1.58
CA HIS A 22 -6.27 -20.44 1.88
C HIS A 22 -6.65 -18.95 2.02
N LEU A 23 -6.11 -18.10 1.12
CA LEU A 23 -6.40 -16.67 1.12
C LEU A 23 -7.89 -16.43 0.88
N ASN A 24 -8.49 -15.64 1.76
CA ASN A 24 -9.85 -15.11 1.62
C ASN A 24 -9.77 -13.60 1.52
N LEU A 25 -10.50 -13.02 0.57
CA LEU A 25 -10.47 -11.58 0.30
C LEU A 25 -11.84 -11.11 -0.17
N ARG A 26 -12.32 -10.01 0.39
CA ARG A 26 -13.54 -9.33 -0.05
C ARG A 26 -13.26 -7.84 -0.17
N ILE A 27 -13.59 -7.26 -1.32
CA ILE A 27 -13.38 -5.84 -1.60
C ILE A 27 -14.72 -5.24 -1.99
N ALA A 28 -15.14 -4.22 -1.27
CA ALA A 28 -16.37 -3.49 -1.54
C ALA A 28 -16.19 -2.50 -2.70
N GLN A 29 -17.26 -2.22 -3.42
CA GLN A 29 -17.22 -1.24 -4.50
C GLN A 29 -16.93 0.17 -3.96
N GLY A 30 -16.02 0.90 -4.63
CA GLY A 30 -15.67 2.28 -4.31
C GLY A 30 -14.67 2.47 -3.17
N GLU A 31 -14.05 1.38 -2.66
CA GLU A 31 -12.97 1.50 -1.67
C GLU A 31 -11.56 1.50 -2.30
N ILE A 32 -10.59 2.01 -1.57
CA ILE A 32 -9.16 1.70 -1.79
C ILE A 32 -8.79 0.63 -0.77
N PHE A 33 -8.56 -0.59 -1.26
CA PHE A 33 -8.18 -1.73 -0.44
C PHE A 33 -6.67 -1.97 -0.51
N GLY A 34 -6.00 -1.91 0.63
CA GLY A 34 -4.56 -2.10 0.76
C GLY A 34 -4.17 -3.56 0.99
N LEU A 35 -3.27 -4.11 0.18
CA LEU A 35 -2.56 -5.36 0.46
C LEU A 35 -1.16 -5.01 0.93
N LEU A 36 -0.93 -5.11 2.24
CA LEU A 36 0.33 -4.75 2.90
C LEU A 36 1.10 -6.01 3.28
N GLY A 37 2.40 -6.01 3.12
CA GLY A 37 3.27 -7.10 3.55
C GLY A 37 4.65 -7.05 2.92
N PRO A 38 5.62 -7.82 3.44
CA PRO A 38 6.98 -7.86 2.93
C PRO A 38 7.05 -8.44 1.52
N ASN A 39 8.22 -8.31 0.90
CA ASN A 39 8.50 -8.98 -0.36
C ASN A 39 8.37 -10.50 -0.18
N GLY A 40 7.69 -11.15 -1.12
CA GLY A 40 7.39 -12.59 -1.03
C GLY A 40 6.19 -12.96 -0.16
N SER A 41 5.44 -12.02 0.42
CA SER A 41 4.23 -12.32 1.21
C SER A 41 3.04 -12.84 0.40
N GLY A 42 3.10 -12.78 -0.94
CA GLY A 42 2.04 -13.28 -1.83
C GLY A 42 1.19 -12.21 -2.51
N LYS A 43 1.43 -10.90 -2.31
CA LYS A 43 0.65 -9.79 -2.88
C LYS A 43 0.49 -9.89 -4.41
N THR A 44 1.60 -9.85 -5.15
CA THR A 44 1.61 -9.97 -6.62
C THR A 44 1.04 -11.31 -7.09
N THR A 45 1.31 -12.40 -6.36
CA THR A 45 0.75 -13.72 -6.67
C THR A 45 -0.76 -13.72 -6.55
N SER A 46 -1.33 -13.10 -5.49
CA SER A 46 -2.78 -13.00 -5.32
C SER A 46 -3.44 -12.19 -6.45
N ILE A 47 -2.86 -11.03 -6.81
CA ILE A 47 -3.33 -10.23 -7.95
C ILE A 47 -3.33 -11.06 -9.24
N ASN A 48 -2.22 -11.72 -9.55
CA ASN A 48 -2.09 -12.50 -10.78
C ASN A 48 -3.07 -13.69 -10.83
N CYS A 49 -3.36 -14.33 -9.70
CA CYS A 49 -4.41 -15.36 -9.62
C CYS A 49 -5.81 -14.75 -9.80
N ILE A 50 -6.12 -13.62 -9.17
CA ILE A 50 -7.40 -12.91 -9.30
C ILE A 50 -7.65 -12.51 -10.76
N LEU A 51 -6.62 -12.00 -11.45
CA LEU A 51 -6.69 -11.62 -12.87
C LEU A 51 -6.67 -12.81 -13.83
N GLN A 52 -6.50 -14.04 -13.34
CA GLN A 52 -6.33 -15.25 -14.17
C GLN A 52 -5.12 -15.16 -15.12
N LEU A 53 -4.06 -14.48 -14.68
CA LEU A 53 -2.74 -14.49 -15.33
C LEU A 53 -1.89 -15.67 -14.83
N LEU A 54 -2.22 -16.18 -13.64
CA LEU A 54 -1.69 -17.40 -13.06
C LEU A 54 -2.81 -18.37 -12.73
N THR A 55 -2.57 -19.65 -12.97
CA THR A 55 -3.43 -20.73 -12.44
C THR A 55 -3.25 -20.87 -10.94
N TYR A 56 -4.28 -21.32 -10.25
CA TYR A 56 -4.25 -21.63 -8.83
C TYR A 56 -4.73 -23.06 -8.58
N ASP A 57 -4.41 -23.60 -7.39
CA ASP A 57 -4.63 -25.01 -7.10
C ASP A 57 -6.01 -25.27 -6.48
N LYS A 58 -6.51 -24.31 -5.66
CA LYS A 58 -7.84 -24.39 -5.02
C LYS A 58 -8.42 -23.01 -4.80
N GLY A 59 -9.73 -22.97 -4.59
CA GLY A 59 -10.48 -21.76 -4.26
C GLY A 59 -11.39 -21.29 -5.37
N THR A 60 -12.10 -20.21 -5.11
CA THR A 60 -13.00 -19.54 -6.05
C THR A 60 -12.70 -18.05 -6.11
N ILE A 61 -12.88 -17.47 -7.28
CA ILE A 61 -12.70 -16.04 -7.52
C ILE A 61 -13.91 -15.53 -8.27
N GLU A 62 -14.55 -14.52 -7.71
CA GLU A 62 -15.64 -13.77 -8.34
C GLU A 62 -15.24 -12.30 -8.47
N LEU A 63 -15.51 -11.73 -9.63
CA LEU A 63 -15.36 -10.30 -9.89
C LEU A 63 -16.70 -9.76 -10.38
N PHE A 64 -17.13 -8.61 -9.85
CA PHE A 64 -18.40 -7.98 -10.19
C PHE A 64 -19.61 -8.89 -9.92
N GLY A 65 -19.50 -9.81 -8.94
CA GLY A 65 -20.53 -10.80 -8.62
C GLY A 65 -20.61 -12.01 -9.57
N GLU A 66 -19.64 -12.17 -10.46
CA GLU A 66 -19.58 -13.25 -11.45
C GLU A 66 -18.29 -14.06 -11.32
N PRO A 67 -18.35 -15.41 -11.55
CA PRO A 67 -17.15 -16.24 -11.53
C PRO A 67 -16.10 -15.77 -12.54
N MET A 68 -14.86 -15.59 -12.06
CA MET A 68 -13.74 -15.19 -12.90
C MET A 68 -13.10 -16.41 -13.57
N GLY A 69 -12.63 -16.22 -14.79
CA GLY A 69 -11.96 -17.26 -15.56
C GLY A 69 -11.05 -16.71 -16.67
N PRO A 70 -10.18 -17.54 -17.26
CA PRO A 70 -9.20 -17.09 -18.27
C PRO A 70 -9.83 -16.39 -19.48
N ALA A 71 -11.01 -16.84 -19.91
CA ALA A 71 -11.71 -16.33 -21.10
C ALA A 71 -12.76 -15.24 -20.80
N ARG A 72 -12.87 -14.76 -19.56
CA ARG A 72 -13.83 -13.72 -19.17
C ARG A 72 -13.35 -12.32 -19.59
N TYR A 73 -13.25 -12.11 -20.91
CA TYR A 73 -12.86 -10.82 -21.49
C TYR A 73 -13.88 -9.71 -21.22
N ASP A 74 -15.14 -10.07 -21.03
CA ASP A 74 -16.22 -9.17 -20.59
C ASP A 74 -15.90 -8.51 -19.24
N LEU A 75 -15.43 -9.29 -18.24
CA LEU A 75 -15.00 -8.78 -16.95
C LEU A 75 -13.64 -8.05 -17.06
N LYS A 76 -12.69 -8.62 -17.80
CA LYS A 76 -11.35 -8.04 -17.98
C LYS A 76 -11.38 -6.64 -18.59
N ARG A 77 -12.36 -6.34 -19.44
CA ARG A 77 -12.53 -5.00 -20.03
C ARG A 77 -12.91 -3.92 -19.01
N ARG A 78 -13.38 -4.32 -17.83
CA ARG A 78 -13.74 -3.42 -16.73
C ARG A 78 -12.60 -3.23 -15.72
N ILE A 79 -11.45 -3.86 -15.98
CA ILE A 79 -10.31 -3.90 -15.07
C ILE A 79 -9.13 -3.12 -15.64
N GLY A 80 -8.50 -2.29 -14.84
CA GLY A 80 -7.21 -1.66 -15.08
C GLY A 80 -6.10 -2.34 -14.28
N VAL A 81 -4.92 -2.46 -14.87
CA VAL A 81 -3.76 -3.06 -14.20
C VAL A 81 -2.56 -2.15 -14.39
N VAL A 82 -1.93 -1.78 -13.29
CA VAL A 82 -0.67 -1.04 -13.26
C VAL A 82 0.37 -1.93 -12.59
N PRO A 83 1.20 -2.63 -13.37
CA PRO A 83 2.18 -3.57 -12.84
C PRO A 83 3.36 -2.84 -12.18
N GLN A 84 4.07 -3.57 -11.30
CA GLN A 84 5.26 -3.09 -10.61
C GLN A 84 6.37 -2.64 -11.57
N GLN A 85 6.61 -3.39 -12.64
CA GLN A 85 7.53 -2.99 -13.69
C GLN A 85 6.81 -2.08 -14.69
N VAL A 86 7.50 -1.03 -15.16
CA VAL A 86 6.98 -0.16 -16.21
C VAL A 86 6.85 -0.97 -17.50
N ALA A 87 5.61 -1.18 -17.95
CA ALA A 87 5.26 -2.02 -19.10
C ALA A 87 4.73 -1.15 -20.26
N VAL A 88 5.63 -0.39 -20.90
CA VAL A 88 5.31 0.51 -22.00
C VAL A 88 6.22 0.21 -23.20
N PHE A 89 5.80 0.59 -24.39
CA PHE A 89 6.60 0.44 -25.61
C PHE A 89 7.58 1.59 -25.76
N GLU A 90 8.86 1.28 -25.77
CA GLU A 90 9.93 2.29 -25.82
C GLU A 90 10.00 3.02 -27.16
N GLU A 91 9.49 2.43 -28.24
CA GLU A 91 9.43 2.96 -29.60
C GLU A 91 8.29 3.96 -29.79
N LEU A 92 7.23 3.86 -28.99
CA LEU A 92 6.07 4.74 -29.03
C LEU A 92 6.29 5.97 -28.14
N THR A 93 5.68 7.08 -28.51
CA THR A 93 5.62 8.29 -27.66
C THR A 93 4.68 8.05 -26.45
N VAL A 94 4.69 8.97 -25.49
CA VAL A 94 3.75 8.96 -24.36
C VAL A 94 2.30 8.84 -24.85
N ARG A 95 1.88 9.71 -25.78
CA ARG A 95 0.52 9.70 -26.34
C ARG A 95 0.21 8.39 -27.06
N GLU A 96 1.12 7.90 -27.87
CA GLU A 96 0.93 6.66 -28.64
C GLU A 96 0.84 5.44 -27.71
N ASN A 97 1.60 5.40 -26.62
CA ASN A 97 1.48 4.35 -25.61
C ASN A 97 0.07 4.35 -25.00
N ILE A 98 -0.39 5.51 -24.50
CA ILE A 98 -1.72 5.62 -23.89
C ILE A 98 -2.83 5.28 -24.88
N ASP A 99 -2.73 5.77 -26.14
CA ASP A 99 -3.70 5.44 -27.19
C ASP A 99 -3.72 3.94 -27.51
N TYR A 100 -2.54 3.32 -27.59
CA TYR A 100 -2.42 1.88 -27.84
C TYR A 100 -3.14 1.07 -26.76
N PHE A 101 -2.79 1.28 -25.49
CA PHE A 101 -3.43 0.53 -24.39
C PHE A 101 -4.92 0.84 -24.27
N CYS A 102 -5.35 2.09 -24.46
CA CYS A 102 -6.76 2.45 -24.47
C CYS A 102 -7.51 1.79 -25.63
N SER A 103 -6.86 1.59 -26.79
CA SER A 103 -7.47 0.97 -27.97
C SER A 103 -7.84 -0.50 -27.78
N LEU A 104 -7.24 -1.19 -26.82
CA LEU A 104 -7.58 -2.57 -26.49
C LEU A 104 -8.98 -2.69 -25.84
N TYR A 105 -9.53 -1.58 -25.37
CA TYR A 105 -10.79 -1.52 -24.63
C TYR A 105 -11.85 -0.63 -25.32
N VAL A 106 -11.42 0.37 -26.09
CA VAL A 106 -12.29 1.41 -26.67
C VAL A 106 -12.09 1.48 -28.17
N ASP A 107 -13.03 0.93 -28.94
CA ASP A 107 -12.98 0.89 -30.41
C ASP A 107 -13.28 2.26 -31.05
N ASP A 108 -14.19 3.06 -30.44
CA ASP A 108 -14.56 4.38 -30.96
C ASP A 108 -13.39 5.37 -30.87
N ARG A 109 -12.93 5.85 -32.01
CA ARG A 109 -11.76 6.73 -32.11
C ARG A 109 -11.97 8.10 -31.44
N ALA A 110 -13.17 8.66 -31.54
CA ALA A 110 -13.44 9.98 -30.98
C ALA A 110 -13.46 9.93 -29.45
N ARG A 111 -14.15 8.92 -28.89
CA ARG A 111 -14.15 8.63 -27.45
C ARG A 111 -12.74 8.33 -26.94
N ARG A 112 -11.99 7.47 -27.64
CA ARG A 112 -10.63 7.09 -27.26
C ARG A 112 -9.69 8.31 -27.20
N ARG A 113 -9.74 9.18 -28.23
CA ARG A 113 -8.94 10.41 -28.24
C ARG A 113 -9.20 11.26 -27.00
N LYS A 114 -10.47 11.46 -26.63
CA LYS A 114 -10.86 12.19 -25.42
C LYS A 114 -10.30 11.55 -24.16
N LEU A 115 -10.40 10.23 -24.03
CA LEU A 115 -9.88 9.48 -22.89
C LEU A 115 -8.35 9.55 -22.80
N VAL A 116 -7.65 9.55 -23.93
CA VAL A 116 -6.19 9.73 -23.97
C VAL A 116 -5.80 11.13 -23.50
N ASP A 117 -6.51 12.17 -23.96
CA ASP A 117 -6.27 13.56 -23.52
C ASP A 117 -6.50 13.68 -22.00
N GLU A 118 -7.60 13.14 -21.50
CA GLU A 118 -7.91 13.10 -20.05
C GLU A 118 -6.84 12.33 -19.23
N ALA A 119 -6.35 11.21 -19.76
CA ALA A 119 -5.32 10.41 -19.08
C ALA A 119 -3.96 11.14 -19.04
N ILE A 120 -3.58 11.84 -20.12
CA ILE A 120 -2.35 12.67 -20.15
C ILE A 120 -2.44 13.80 -19.13
N GLU A 121 -3.57 14.50 -19.06
CA GLU A 121 -3.83 15.56 -18.10
C GLU A 121 -3.82 15.02 -16.66
N PHE A 122 -4.49 13.88 -16.42
CA PHE A 122 -4.60 13.24 -15.12
C PHE A 122 -3.23 12.95 -14.50
N VAL A 123 -2.26 12.46 -15.29
CA VAL A 123 -0.91 12.16 -14.80
C VAL A 123 0.10 13.32 -14.97
N GLY A 124 -0.33 14.46 -15.52
CA GLY A 124 0.51 15.64 -15.73
C GLY A 124 1.64 15.41 -16.73
N LEU A 125 1.36 14.73 -17.86
CA LEU A 125 2.32 14.44 -18.92
C LEU A 125 2.13 15.30 -20.20
N GLY A 126 1.37 16.40 -20.14
CA GLY A 126 1.10 17.26 -21.30
C GLY A 126 2.35 17.74 -22.04
N ASP A 127 3.35 18.23 -21.32
CA ASP A 127 4.61 18.71 -21.90
C ASP A 127 5.48 17.57 -22.50
N TYR A 128 5.19 16.33 -22.14
CA TYR A 128 5.95 15.13 -22.51
C TYR A 128 5.22 14.25 -23.52
N GLU A 129 4.03 14.62 -24.01
CA GLU A 129 3.18 13.74 -24.83
C GLU A 129 3.85 13.20 -26.10
N ARG A 130 4.81 13.95 -26.65
CA ARG A 130 5.59 13.58 -27.85
C ARG A 130 6.92 12.91 -27.54
N PHE A 131 7.27 12.76 -26.26
CA PHE A 131 8.52 12.14 -25.85
C PHE A 131 8.36 10.62 -25.85
N ARG A 132 9.45 9.91 -26.15
CA ARG A 132 9.54 8.45 -25.96
C ARG A 132 9.94 8.13 -24.53
N PRO A 133 9.55 6.97 -23.98
CA PRO A 133 9.84 6.56 -22.60
C PRO A 133 11.32 6.67 -22.21
N LYS A 134 12.25 6.37 -23.12
CA LYS A 134 13.71 6.52 -22.90
C LYS A 134 14.17 7.93 -22.51
N LYS A 135 13.38 8.96 -22.79
CA LYS A 135 13.67 10.35 -22.45
C LYS A 135 12.98 10.82 -21.15
N LEU A 136 12.22 9.95 -20.52
CA LEU A 136 11.50 10.25 -19.28
C LEU A 136 12.35 9.89 -18.06
N SER A 137 12.19 10.63 -16.98
CA SER A 137 12.66 10.19 -15.66
C SER A 137 11.87 8.96 -15.19
N GLY A 138 12.40 8.24 -14.20
CA GLY A 138 11.70 7.08 -13.62
C GLY A 138 10.29 7.44 -13.14
N GLY A 139 10.12 8.59 -12.47
CA GLY A 139 8.81 9.07 -12.03
C GLY A 139 7.85 9.38 -13.19
N LEU A 140 8.33 10.02 -14.27
CA LEU A 140 7.51 10.27 -15.46
C LEU A 140 7.15 8.99 -16.20
N ALA A 141 8.07 8.02 -16.30
CA ALA A 141 7.80 6.71 -16.88
C ALA A 141 6.76 5.94 -16.04
N ARG A 142 6.81 6.04 -14.72
CA ARG A 142 5.81 5.47 -13.83
C ARG A 142 4.43 6.11 -14.03
N ARG A 143 4.35 7.43 -14.16
CA ARG A 143 3.10 8.13 -14.47
C ARG A 143 2.53 7.70 -15.83
N LEU A 144 3.39 7.50 -16.84
CA LEU A 144 2.96 6.93 -18.13
C LEU A 144 2.37 5.52 -17.95
N ASN A 145 3.03 4.65 -17.17
CA ASN A 145 2.54 3.31 -16.88
C ASN A 145 1.14 3.33 -16.23
N ILE A 146 0.93 4.26 -15.29
CA ILE A 146 -0.38 4.49 -14.67
C ILE A 146 -1.40 4.93 -15.71
N ALA A 147 -1.08 5.95 -16.53
CA ALA A 147 -1.99 6.43 -17.57
C ALA A 147 -2.44 5.31 -18.51
N CYS A 148 -1.50 4.44 -18.94
CA CYS A 148 -1.82 3.28 -19.78
C CYS A 148 -2.81 2.32 -19.12
N GLY A 149 -2.66 2.08 -17.79
CA GLY A 149 -3.52 1.16 -17.05
C GLY A 149 -4.92 1.70 -16.76
N VAL A 150 -5.12 3.04 -16.77
CA VAL A 150 -6.39 3.66 -16.34
C VAL A 150 -7.12 4.44 -17.45
N ALA A 151 -6.51 4.62 -18.64
CA ALA A 151 -7.04 5.47 -19.70
C ALA A 151 -8.45 5.09 -20.16
N HIS A 152 -8.81 3.80 -20.14
CA HIS A 152 -10.13 3.31 -20.52
C HIS A 152 -11.21 3.47 -19.44
N LYS A 153 -10.88 4.12 -18.29
CA LYS A 153 -11.74 4.33 -17.10
C LYS A 153 -12.32 3.03 -16.55
N PRO A 154 -11.47 2.13 -16.05
CA PRO A 154 -11.93 0.87 -15.47
C PRO A 154 -12.67 1.08 -14.14
N GLU A 155 -13.57 0.13 -13.82
CA GLU A 155 -14.33 0.12 -12.55
C GLU A 155 -13.50 -0.46 -11.40
N LEU A 156 -12.55 -1.35 -11.70
CA LEU A 156 -11.64 -1.99 -10.74
C LEU A 156 -10.20 -1.83 -11.21
N ILE A 157 -9.32 -1.32 -10.36
CA ILE A 157 -7.93 -1.05 -10.73
C ILE A 157 -6.99 -1.74 -9.74
N PHE A 158 -6.04 -2.50 -10.27
CA PHE A 158 -4.95 -3.09 -9.49
C PHE A 158 -3.66 -2.29 -9.69
N PHE A 159 -3.14 -1.74 -8.61
CA PHE A 159 -1.83 -1.11 -8.55
C PHE A 159 -0.86 -2.02 -7.79
N ASP A 160 0.10 -2.60 -8.51
CA ASP A 160 1.12 -3.43 -7.90
C ASP A 160 2.39 -2.61 -7.64
N GLU A 161 2.58 -2.19 -6.38
CA GLU A 161 3.70 -1.36 -5.91
C GLU A 161 4.01 -0.15 -6.80
N PRO A 162 3.04 0.76 -7.07
CA PRO A 162 3.17 1.79 -8.09
C PRO A 162 4.17 2.90 -7.75
N THR A 163 4.68 2.96 -6.54
CA THR A 163 5.54 4.03 -6.02
C THR A 163 6.98 3.60 -5.77
N VAL A 164 7.31 2.33 -6.03
CA VAL A 164 8.67 1.81 -5.88
C VAL A 164 9.64 2.55 -6.81
N ALA A 165 10.80 2.95 -6.26
CA ALA A 165 11.86 3.70 -6.94
C ALA A 165 11.40 5.05 -7.53
N VAL A 166 10.39 5.68 -6.92
CA VAL A 166 9.89 7.01 -7.31
C VAL A 166 10.29 8.04 -6.24
N ASP A 167 10.68 9.23 -6.69
CA ASP A 167 11.01 10.34 -5.78
C ASP A 167 9.79 10.79 -4.95
N PRO A 168 10.00 11.43 -3.77
CA PRO A 168 8.91 11.77 -2.86
C PRO A 168 7.82 12.66 -3.48
N GLN A 169 8.18 13.59 -4.38
CA GLN A 169 7.22 14.48 -5.02
C GLN A 169 6.34 13.72 -6.01
N SER A 170 6.95 12.87 -6.84
CA SER A 170 6.21 12.00 -7.77
C SER A 170 5.36 10.99 -7.04
N ARG A 171 5.84 10.42 -5.92
CA ARG A 171 5.08 9.52 -5.04
C ARG A 171 3.79 10.18 -4.56
N ASN A 172 3.88 11.36 -3.96
CA ASN A 172 2.70 12.09 -3.49
C ASN A 172 1.69 12.33 -4.62
N SER A 173 2.17 12.76 -5.78
CA SER A 173 1.31 12.98 -6.95
C SER A 173 0.59 11.71 -7.43
N ILE A 174 1.25 10.55 -7.36
CA ILE A 174 0.65 9.25 -7.68
C ILE A 174 -0.44 8.90 -6.67
N LEU A 175 -0.17 9.03 -5.37
CA LEU A 175 -1.14 8.73 -4.31
C LEU A 175 -2.39 9.62 -4.41
N ASP A 176 -2.20 10.92 -4.66
CA ASP A 176 -3.32 11.86 -4.88
C ASP A 176 -4.12 11.50 -6.14
N GLY A 177 -3.43 11.03 -7.19
CA GLY A 177 -4.07 10.51 -8.39
C GLY A 177 -4.94 9.28 -8.10
N ILE A 178 -4.46 8.33 -7.30
CA ILE A 178 -5.20 7.12 -6.92
C ILE A 178 -6.47 7.49 -6.12
N CYS A 179 -6.35 8.46 -5.18
CA CYS A 179 -7.52 8.96 -4.45
C CYS A 179 -8.57 9.56 -5.39
N ARG A 180 -8.15 10.35 -6.41
CA ARG A 180 -9.07 10.90 -7.42
C ARG A 180 -9.78 9.83 -8.23
N LEU A 181 -9.10 8.74 -8.62
CA LEU A 181 -9.74 7.62 -9.33
C LEU A 181 -10.86 6.99 -8.50
N ARG A 182 -10.63 6.81 -7.17
CA ARG A 182 -11.68 6.35 -6.24
C ARG A 182 -12.84 7.34 -6.16
N ASP A 183 -12.54 8.63 -6.07
CA ASP A 183 -13.56 9.69 -5.97
C ASP A 183 -14.40 9.80 -7.26
N GLU A 184 -13.83 9.40 -8.40
CA GLU A 184 -14.52 9.24 -9.69
C GLU A 184 -15.33 7.93 -9.79
N GLY A 185 -15.31 7.08 -8.75
CA GLY A 185 -16.12 5.87 -8.62
C GLY A 185 -15.39 4.56 -8.89
N ALA A 186 -14.08 4.57 -9.14
CA ALA A 186 -13.31 3.34 -9.26
C ALA A 186 -13.09 2.66 -7.91
N THR A 187 -12.99 1.34 -7.93
CA THR A 187 -12.48 0.55 -6.80
C THR A 187 -11.00 0.26 -7.03
N VAL A 188 -10.19 0.40 -6.02
CA VAL A 188 -8.74 0.25 -6.13
C VAL A 188 -8.22 -0.85 -5.21
N VAL A 189 -7.40 -1.73 -5.76
CA VAL A 189 -6.54 -2.66 -5.02
C VAL A 189 -5.12 -2.14 -5.10
N TYR A 190 -4.56 -1.79 -3.96
CA TYR A 190 -3.27 -1.15 -3.84
C TYR A 190 -2.30 -2.04 -3.06
N THR A 191 -1.21 -2.49 -3.69
CA THR A 191 -0.16 -3.20 -2.96
C THR A 191 0.99 -2.27 -2.63
N SER A 192 1.52 -2.40 -1.45
CA SER A 192 2.74 -1.73 -1.01
C SER A 192 3.42 -2.49 0.12
N HIS A 193 4.70 -2.24 0.32
CA HIS A 193 5.43 -2.54 1.53
C HIS A 193 5.70 -1.26 2.35
N TYR A 194 5.32 -0.08 1.83
CA TYR A 194 5.40 1.21 2.53
C TYR A 194 4.11 1.48 3.32
N MET A 195 4.18 1.36 4.64
CA MET A 195 3.00 1.47 5.51
C MET A 195 2.38 2.86 5.49
N GLU A 196 3.21 3.91 5.44
CA GLU A 196 2.75 5.31 5.38
C GLU A 196 1.85 5.58 4.17
N GLU A 197 2.12 4.95 3.02
CA GLU A 197 1.28 5.10 1.83
C GLU A 197 -0.08 4.45 2.05
N VAL A 198 -0.09 3.25 2.59
CA VAL A 198 -1.30 2.47 2.87
C VAL A 198 -2.15 3.17 3.92
N GLU A 199 -1.55 3.67 5.00
CA GLU A 199 -2.23 4.47 6.03
C GLU A 199 -2.89 5.72 5.43
N ARG A 200 -2.23 6.35 4.45
CA ARG A 200 -2.70 7.60 3.86
C ARG A 200 -3.91 7.43 2.95
N ILE A 201 -3.93 6.38 2.12
CA ILE A 201 -4.92 6.29 1.03
C ILE A 201 -5.92 5.15 1.18
N CYS A 202 -5.59 4.08 1.92
CA CYS A 202 -6.45 2.90 2.00
C CYS A 202 -7.54 3.06 3.05
N SER A 203 -8.77 2.72 2.70
CA SER A 203 -9.90 2.70 3.63
C SER A 203 -9.93 1.43 4.48
N ARG A 204 -9.46 0.31 3.91
CA ARG A 204 -9.32 -0.97 4.57
C ARG A 204 -8.05 -1.67 4.10
N ILE A 205 -7.42 -2.42 4.98
CA ILE A 205 -6.07 -2.95 4.79
C ILE A 205 -6.08 -4.41 5.22
N MET A 206 -5.46 -5.26 4.40
CA MET A 206 -5.11 -6.62 4.74
C MET A 206 -3.60 -6.73 4.90
N ILE A 207 -3.14 -7.18 6.04
CA ILE A 207 -1.73 -7.48 6.31
C ILE A 207 -1.49 -8.95 5.97
N MET A 208 -0.52 -9.19 5.09
CA MET A 208 -0.16 -10.52 4.59
C MET A 208 1.28 -10.88 4.94
N ASP A 209 1.52 -12.12 5.33
CA ASP A 209 2.85 -12.72 5.38
C ASP A 209 2.78 -14.22 5.08
N GLY A 210 3.79 -14.75 4.38
CA GLY A 210 3.87 -16.17 4.03
C GLY A 210 2.63 -16.73 3.31
N GLY A 211 1.98 -15.93 2.47
CA GLY A 211 0.78 -16.31 1.72
C GLY A 211 -0.51 -16.34 2.52
N ARG A 212 -0.50 -15.87 3.76
CA ARG A 212 -1.66 -15.85 4.68
C ARG A 212 -2.05 -14.42 5.04
N THR A 213 -3.33 -14.24 5.35
CA THR A 213 -3.81 -13.03 6.03
C THR A 213 -3.46 -13.11 7.51
N LEU A 214 -2.76 -12.10 8.02
CA LEU A 214 -2.45 -11.98 9.44
C LEU A 214 -3.49 -11.13 10.17
N ALA A 215 -3.89 -10.01 9.56
CA ALA A 215 -4.92 -9.11 10.06
C ALA A 215 -5.61 -8.39 8.91
N GLU A 216 -6.86 -7.98 9.12
CA GLU A 216 -7.63 -7.16 8.18
C GLU A 216 -8.52 -6.21 8.96
N GLY A 217 -8.61 -4.97 8.50
CA GLY A 217 -9.47 -3.94 9.09
C GLY A 217 -9.19 -2.55 8.53
N THR A 218 -9.89 -1.56 9.05
CA THR A 218 -9.53 -0.15 8.87
C THR A 218 -8.23 0.15 9.61
N ASN A 219 -7.60 1.27 9.30
CA ASN A 219 -6.37 1.72 9.99
C ASN A 219 -6.56 1.74 11.52
N ASP A 220 -7.68 2.31 11.99
CA ASP A 220 -7.99 2.40 13.41
C ASP A 220 -8.28 1.03 14.07
N GLU A 221 -8.95 0.11 13.35
CA GLU A 221 -9.20 -1.24 13.84
C GLU A 221 -7.88 -2.01 14.01
N LEU A 222 -6.99 -1.94 13.02
CA LEU A 222 -5.69 -2.60 13.08
C LEU A 222 -4.84 -2.06 14.24
N LYS A 223 -4.79 -0.74 14.41
CA LYS A 223 -4.05 -0.11 15.53
C LYS A 223 -4.59 -0.46 16.91
N ARG A 224 -5.89 -0.79 17.01
CA ARG A 224 -6.50 -1.28 18.27
C ARG A 224 -6.25 -2.76 18.56
N MET A 225 -5.72 -3.52 17.59
CA MET A 225 -5.39 -4.95 17.81
C MET A 225 -4.15 -5.14 18.66
N ILE A 226 -3.32 -4.09 18.83
CA ILE A 226 -2.08 -4.13 19.58
C ILE A 226 -2.24 -3.45 20.95
N ASN A 227 -1.42 -3.88 21.91
CA ASN A 227 -1.46 -3.31 23.27
C ASN A 227 -0.85 -1.92 23.35
N MET A 228 -0.11 -1.49 22.34
CA MET A 228 0.50 -0.16 22.30
C MET A 228 -0.57 0.91 22.11
N GLY A 229 -0.64 1.86 23.04
CA GLY A 229 -1.53 3.02 22.95
C GLY A 229 -0.86 4.24 22.34
N GLU A 230 0.43 4.46 22.66
CA GLU A 230 1.22 5.56 22.12
C GLU A 230 2.72 5.29 22.19
N LYS A 231 3.48 6.06 21.41
CA LYS A 231 4.93 6.18 21.50
C LYS A 231 5.31 7.53 22.07
N VAL A 232 6.22 7.54 23.04
CA VAL A 232 6.87 8.74 23.52
C VAL A 232 8.31 8.76 23.01
N VAL A 233 8.66 9.84 22.30
CA VAL A 233 9.97 10.01 21.69
C VAL A 233 10.65 11.23 22.32
N ALA A 234 11.88 11.05 22.82
CA ALA A 234 12.66 12.12 23.43
C ALA A 234 14.10 12.14 22.88
N GLU A 235 14.53 13.29 22.38
CA GLU A 235 15.95 13.50 22.06
C GLU A 235 16.71 13.72 23.37
N VAL A 236 17.75 12.92 23.60
CA VAL A 236 18.57 12.94 24.81
C VAL A 236 20.04 13.02 24.43
N ALA A 237 20.78 13.94 25.05
CA ALA A 237 22.23 14.06 24.80
C ALA A 237 22.99 12.86 25.35
N GLU A 238 22.71 12.51 26.61
CA GLU A 238 23.20 11.31 27.28
C GLU A 238 22.07 10.74 28.15
N LEU A 239 21.95 9.43 28.18
CA LEU A 239 20.96 8.74 29.03
C LEU A 239 21.69 7.75 29.94
N PRO A 240 21.85 8.05 31.24
CA PRO A 240 22.47 7.13 32.22
C PRO A 240 21.67 5.81 32.30
N GLY A 241 22.37 4.67 32.37
CA GLY A 241 21.75 3.36 32.48
C GLY A 241 20.70 3.23 33.59
N PRO A 242 20.95 3.77 34.82
CA PRO A 242 19.95 3.76 35.88
C PRO A 242 18.66 4.53 35.52
N VAL A 243 18.77 5.64 34.76
CA VAL A 243 17.59 6.42 34.33
C VAL A 243 16.80 5.66 33.28
N LEU A 244 17.47 5.02 32.32
CA LEU A 244 16.82 4.14 31.33
C LEU A 244 16.09 2.99 32.04
N ALA A 245 16.71 2.38 33.06
CA ALA A 245 16.05 1.33 33.85
C ALA A 245 14.80 1.87 34.57
N ALA A 246 14.89 3.05 35.19
CA ALA A 246 13.75 3.68 35.85
C ALA A 246 12.60 3.99 34.85
N VAL A 247 12.91 4.40 33.62
CA VAL A 247 11.88 4.58 32.57
C VAL A 247 11.24 3.25 32.19
N ARG A 248 12.02 2.18 32.08
CA ARG A 248 11.49 0.84 31.80
C ARG A 248 10.61 0.26 32.91
N ASP A 249 10.86 0.66 34.12
CA ASP A 249 10.11 0.22 35.33
C ASP A 249 8.80 1.00 35.53
N LEU A 250 8.50 2.03 34.70
CA LEU A 250 7.22 2.73 34.74
C LEU A 250 6.07 1.78 34.31
N PRO A 251 4.93 1.77 35.03
CA PRO A 251 3.90 0.76 34.91
C PRO A 251 3.23 0.69 33.53
N HIS A 252 3.32 1.75 32.71
CA HIS A 252 2.67 1.81 31.41
C HIS A 252 3.69 1.68 30.25
N VAL A 253 4.97 1.56 30.55
CA VAL A 253 6.02 1.43 29.54
C VAL A 253 6.20 -0.04 29.17
N LEU A 254 5.89 -0.38 27.94
CA LEU A 254 6.08 -1.71 27.37
C LEU A 254 7.53 -1.95 26.97
N THR A 255 8.14 -0.97 26.28
CA THR A 255 9.55 -0.98 25.89
C THR A 255 10.13 0.42 25.96
N ALA A 256 11.46 0.50 26.24
CA ALA A 256 12.20 1.75 26.15
C ALA A 256 13.60 1.46 25.59
N ASP A 257 13.86 2.02 24.41
CA ASP A 257 15.08 1.81 23.65
C ASP A 257 15.73 3.13 23.26
N ILE A 258 17.06 3.14 23.26
CA ILE A 258 17.84 4.30 22.86
C ILE A 258 18.63 4.00 21.60
N ALA A 259 18.49 4.85 20.60
CA ALA A 259 19.26 4.77 19.36
C ALA A 259 19.65 6.19 18.89
N ARG A 260 20.94 6.39 18.61
CA ARG A 260 21.47 7.67 18.06
C ARG A 260 21.04 8.93 18.81
N GLY A 261 20.99 8.87 20.16
CA GLY A 261 20.57 10.00 20.98
C GLY A 261 19.06 10.25 21.04
N THR A 262 18.26 9.28 20.61
CA THR A 262 16.80 9.32 20.71
C THR A 262 16.33 8.16 21.57
N LEU A 263 15.61 8.48 22.65
CA LEU A 263 14.85 7.52 23.47
C LEU A 263 13.47 7.35 22.85
N THR A 264 13.08 6.11 22.57
CA THR A 264 11.73 5.75 22.12
C THR A 264 11.11 4.82 23.13
N CYS A 265 9.99 5.21 23.69
CA CYS A 265 9.20 4.41 24.63
C CYS A 265 7.88 4.02 23.96
N SER A 266 7.59 2.72 23.91
CA SER A 266 6.27 2.20 23.54
C SER A 266 5.47 2.03 24.83
N CYS A 267 4.26 2.59 24.87
CA CYS A 267 3.45 2.64 26.09
C CYS A 267 2.06 2.08 25.87
N GLU A 268 1.45 1.50 26.89
CA GLU A 268 0.03 1.23 26.92
C GLU A 268 -0.78 2.54 26.87
N ALA A 269 -2.06 2.48 26.49
CA ALA A 269 -2.92 3.67 26.49
C ALA A 269 -3.12 4.20 27.94
N SER A 270 -2.44 5.31 28.26
CA SER A 270 -2.56 5.99 29.55
C SER A 270 -2.43 7.51 29.37
N PRO A 271 -3.21 8.31 30.10
CA PRO A 271 -3.17 9.77 29.98
C PRO A 271 -1.88 10.41 30.52
N HIS A 272 -1.03 9.65 31.22
CA HIS A 272 0.13 10.18 31.94
C HIS A 272 1.48 9.76 31.35
N ASN A 273 1.52 8.96 30.32
CA ASN A 273 2.75 8.39 29.75
C ASN A 273 3.83 9.45 29.50
N LEU A 274 3.48 10.52 28.78
CA LEU A 274 4.42 11.59 28.44
C LEU A 274 4.94 12.28 29.72
N THR A 275 4.06 12.58 30.68
CA THR A 275 4.42 13.28 31.90
C THR A 275 5.30 12.42 32.80
N ASP A 276 4.98 11.15 33.01
CA ASP A 276 5.72 10.24 33.86
C ASP A 276 7.12 9.97 33.32
N ILE A 277 7.24 9.79 31.99
CA ILE A 277 8.56 9.65 31.34
C ILE A 277 9.37 10.93 31.47
N LEU A 278 8.77 12.11 31.22
CA LEU A 278 9.44 13.39 31.32
C LEU A 278 9.94 13.66 32.75
N ASP A 279 9.12 13.39 33.77
CA ASP A 279 9.48 13.58 35.16
C ASP A 279 10.61 12.64 35.58
N THR A 280 10.60 11.40 35.12
CA THR A 280 11.68 10.43 35.35
C THR A 280 12.99 10.90 34.72
N LEU A 281 12.97 11.37 33.47
CA LEU A 281 14.15 11.89 32.77
C LEU A 281 14.70 13.16 33.48
N ARG A 282 13.82 14.10 33.83
CA ARG A 282 14.20 15.31 34.58
C ARG A 282 14.83 15.02 35.93
N THR A 283 14.21 14.12 36.69
CA THR A 283 14.73 13.72 38.01
C THR A 283 16.07 13.03 37.88
N GLY A 284 16.31 12.30 36.81
CA GLY A 284 17.58 11.70 36.43
C GLY A 284 18.63 12.68 35.90
N GLY A 285 18.31 13.99 35.82
CA GLY A 285 19.23 15.03 35.32
C GLY A 285 19.53 14.97 33.82
N VAL A 286 18.67 14.34 33.03
CA VAL A 286 18.87 14.19 31.60
C VAL A 286 18.55 15.49 30.87
N ALA A 287 19.47 15.95 30.04
CA ALA A 287 19.25 17.09 29.14
C ALA A 287 18.37 16.66 27.97
N LEU A 288 17.18 17.26 27.86
CA LEU A 288 16.17 16.94 26.84
C LEU A 288 16.24 17.92 25.68
N GLY A 289 16.20 17.39 24.46
CA GLY A 289 15.93 18.14 23.25
C GLY A 289 14.44 18.15 22.93
N ARG A 290 14.08 17.77 21.73
CA ARG A 290 12.68 17.66 21.29
C ARG A 290 12.02 16.45 21.94
N VAL A 291 10.80 16.65 22.47
CA VAL A 291 9.98 15.56 23.02
C VAL A 291 8.58 15.64 22.42
N TYR A 292 8.03 14.50 22.04
CA TYR A 292 6.66 14.39 21.52
C TYR A 292 6.10 12.99 21.76
N SER A 293 4.77 12.86 21.70
CA SER A 293 4.12 11.57 21.62
C SER A 293 3.39 11.44 20.28
N GLU A 294 3.26 10.21 19.80
CA GLU A 294 2.57 9.87 18.57
C GLU A 294 1.76 8.57 18.75
N PRO A 295 0.61 8.44 18.05
CA PRO A 295 -0.14 7.20 18.06
C PRO A 295 0.66 6.08 17.39
N PRO A 296 0.29 4.79 17.64
CA PRO A 296 0.91 3.67 16.95
C PRO A 296 0.69 3.74 15.43
N THR A 297 1.66 3.22 14.70
CA THR A 297 1.63 3.13 13.24
C THR A 297 1.30 1.70 12.79
N LEU A 298 1.00 1.49 11.51
CA LEU A 298 0.87 0.12 10.97
C LEU A 298 2.18 -0.67 11.07
N ASN A 299 3.34 0.01 11.13
CA ASN A 299 4.62 -0.66 11.36
C ASN A 299 4.67 -1.30 12.75
N ASP A 300 4.09 -0.64 13.74
CA ASP A 300 4.00 -1.19 15.09
C ASP A 300 3.05 -2.39 15.14
N VAL A 301 1.92 -2.30 14.42
CA VAL A 301 0.98 -3.41 14.27
C VAL A 301 1.67 -4.61 13.62
N PHE A 302 2.39 -4.38 12.53
CA PHE A 302 3.09 -5.47 11.82
C PHE A 302 4.17 -6.10 12.70
N LEU A 303 4.97 -5.29 13.39
CA LEU A 303 6.03 -5.75 14.30
C LEU A 303 5.46 -6.59 15.43
N GLU A 304 4.37 -6.16 16.07
CA GLU A 304 3.75 -6.89 17.18
C GLU A 304 3.15 -8.22 16.72
N ILE A 305 2.50 -8.26 15.56
CA ILE A 305 1.88 -9.48 15.02
C ILE A 305 2.94 -10.49 14.53
N THR A 306 4.03 -10.03 13.91
CA THR A 306 5.02 -10.91 13.26
C THR A 306 6.29 -11.14 14.07
N GLY A 307 6.55 -10.32 15.10
CA GLY A 307 7.81 -10.30 15.86
C GLY A 307 9.02 -9.80 15.07
N ARG A 308 8.83 -9.22 13.89
CA ARG A 308 9.90 -8.70 13.02
C ARG A 308 9.46 -7.45 12.27
N GLU A 309 10.41 -6.55 12.02
CA GLU A 309 10.17 -5.38 11.18
C GLU A 309 9.96 -5.77 9.72
N LEU A 310 9.16 -4.97 9.00
CA LEU A 310 9.11 -5.02 7.55
C LEU A 310 10.49 -4.58 7.02
N ARG A 311 11.23 -5.53 6.45
CA ARG A 311 12.53 -5.22 5.81
C ARG A 311 12.31 -5.08 4.32
N ASP A 312 12.93 -4.05 3.76
CA ASP A 312 13.03 -3.79 2.32
C ASP A 312 13.70 -4.94 1.55
#